data_399cf70170eff631a0c808e2fbbef144
#
_entry.id   399cf70170eff631a0c808e2fbbef144
#
_cell.length_a   1.000
_cell.length_b   1.000
_cell.length_c   1.000
_cell.angle_alpha   90.00
_cell.angle_beta   90.00
_cell.angle_gamma   90.00
#
_symmetry.space_group_name_H-M   'P 1'
#
loop_
_entity.id
_entity.type
_entity.pdbx_description
1 polymer ?
#
loop_
_entity_poly.entity_id
_entity_poly.type
_entity_poly.pdbx_seq_one_letter_code
_entity_poly.pdbx_strand_id
1 'polypeptide(L)'
;PILLTRNLSVAKSWIRSHARGTERYGMVAASGAQRLKPYAIDVRFNIRPKDWFLNGPTDTRSSWYLEDVATEFHIQGLELDWVLMTWDADLQYSRSGWKYRKFRASKWMQVKNEERQRYLLNAYRVLLTRARQGMIIFIPEGDSADPTRSKELYDPTFEFLQTLDI
;
A
#
# COMPACT_ATOMS: atom_id res chain seq x y z
N PRO A 1 16.51 -3.72 -2.24
CA PRO A 1 16.05 -2.81 -3.29
C PRO A 1 14.63 -2.28 -2.98
N ILE A 2 14.36 -1.05 -3.41
CA ILE A 2 13.02 -0.47 -3.44
C ILE A 2 12.72 -0.11 -4.89
N LEU A 3 11.59 -0.56 -5.40
CA LEU A 3 11.16 -0.31 -6.77
C LEU A 3 9.81 0.40 -6.80
N LEU A 4 9.56 1.14 -7.86
CA LEU A 4 8.28 1.80 -8.13
C LEU A 4 7.63 1.20 -9.37
N THR A 5 6.32 1.05 -9.34
CA THR A 5 5.53 0.63 -10.50
C THR A 5 4.11 1.19 -10.47
N ARG A 6 3.54 1.35 -11.65
CA ARG A 6 2.12 1.68 -11.83
C ARG A 6 1.29 0.46 -12.26
N ASN A 7 1.92 -0.70 -12.34
CA ASN A 7 1.27 -1.94 -12.75
C ASN A 7 1.27 -2.97 -11.61
N LEU A 8 0.07 -3.26 -11.09
CA LEU A 8 -0.09 -4.18 -9.96
C LEU A 8 0.31 -5.62 -10.32
N SER A 9 0.04 -6.06 -11.54
CA SER A 9 0.42 -7.41 -11.97
C SER A 9 1.94 -7.56 -12.05
N VAL A 10 2.63 -6.54 -12.53
CA VAL A 10 4.11 -6.51 -12.53
C VAL A 10 4.63 -6.56 -11.10
N ALA A 11 4.04 -5.79 -10.18
CA ALA A 11 4.44 -5.80 -8.78
C ALA A 11 4.30 -7.19 -8.14
N LYS A 12 3.16 -7.85 -8.36
CA LYS A 12 2.91 -9.21 -7.85
C LYS A 12 3.87 -10.24 -8.43
N SER A 13 4.15 -10.16 -9.72
CA SER A 13 5.10 -11.07 -10.41
C SER A 13 6.53 -10.85 -9.90
N TRP A 14 6.93 -9.60 -9.72
CA TRP A 14 8.26 -9.25 -9.23
C TRP A 14 8.51 -9.85 -7.84
N ILE A 15 7.59 -9.67 -6.91
CA ILE A 15 7.71 -10.22 -5.55
C ILE A 15 7.82 -11.74 -5.58
N ARG A 16 6.94 -12.41 -6.33
CA ARG A 16 6.98 -13.88 -6.44
C ARG A 16 8.30 -14.40 -7.02
N SER A 17 8.91 -13.66 -7.92
CA SER A 17 10.17 -14.06 -8.55
C SER A 17 11.40 -13.83 -7.67
N HIS A 18 11.29 -12.97 -6.67
CA HIS A 18 12.41 -12.64 -5.76
C HIS A 18 12.42 -13.47 -4.49
N ALA A 19 11.25 -13.79 -3.96
CA ALA A 19 11.15 -14.61 -2.76
C ALA A 19 11.62 -16.04 -3.01
N ARG A 20 12.48 -16.53 -2.12
CA ARG A 20 13.11 -17.86 -2.22
C ARG A 20 12.85 -18.69 -0.96
N GLY A 21 12.62 -19.97 -1.19
CA GLY A 21 12.46 -20.91 -0.09
C GLY A 21 11.33 -20.53 0.85
N THR A 22 11.67 -20.23 2.11
CA THR A 22 10.72 -19.85 3.17
C THR A 22 10.56 -18.34 3.36
N GLU A 23 11.16 -17.53 2.48
CA GLU A 23 11.03 -16.08 2.55
C GLU A 23 9.57 -15.66 2.37
N ARG A 24 9.09 -14.86 3.31
CA ARG A 24 7.70 -14.41 3.32
C ARG A 24 7.53 -13.11 2.57
N TYR A 25 6.46 -13.04 1.84
CA TYR A 25 6.05 -11.80 1.19
C TYR A 25 4.56 -11.54 1.38
N GLY A 26 4.16 -10.30 1.23
CA GLY A 26 2.77 -9.92 1.37
C GLY A 26 2.48 -8.53 0.83
N MET A 27 1.19 -8.26 0.65
CA MET A 27 0.68 -6.99 0.19
C MET A 27 0.19 -6.17 1.38
N VAL A 28 0.59 -4.91 1.45
CA VAL A 28 0.23 -4.00 2.53
C VAL A 28 -0.31 -2.68 1.99
N ALA A 29 -1.21 -2.06 2.73
CA ALA A 29 -1.76 -0.73 2.43
C ALA A 29 -2.14 0.00 3.71
N ALA A 30 -2.18 1.32 3.67
CA ALA A 30 -2.75 2.09 4.77
C ALA A 30 -4.25 1.82 4.93
N SER A 31 -4.75 1.82 6.16
CA SER A 31 -6.16 1.57 6.44
C SER A 31 -7.11 2.59 5.78
N GLY A 32 -6.61 3.77 5.43
CA GLY A 32 -7.35 4.79 4.69
C GLY A 32 -7.34 4.63 3.17
N ALA A 33 -6.63 3.65 2.62
CA ALA A 33 -6.45 3.43 1.19
C ALA A 33 -7.69 2.78 0.52
N GLN A 34 -8.86 3.40 0.69
CA GLN A 34 -10.15 2.80 0.32
C GLN A 34 -10.40 2.77 -1.18
N ARG A 35 -9.71 3.60 -1.96
CA ARG A 35 -9.91 3.65 -3.41
C ARG A 35 -8.99 2.71 -4.19
N LEU A 36 -8.25 1.87 -3.51
CA LEU A 36 -7.60 0.70 -4.10
C LEU A 36 -8.57 -0.46 -4.37
N LYS A 37 -9.82 -0.36 -3.90
CA LYS A 37 -10.84 -1.40 -4.11
C LYS A 37 -11.06 -1.81 -5.57
N PRO A 38 -11.06 -0.91 -6.57
CA PRO A 38 -11.16 -1.29 -7.97
C PRO A 38 -9.99 -2.17 -8.48
N TYR A 39 -8.88 -2.21 -7.75
CA TYR A 39 -7.75 -3.12 -8.00
C TYR A 39 -7.85 -4.42 -7.21
N ALA A 40 -9.03 -4.74 -6.66
CA ALA A 40 -9.28 -5.86 -5.76
C ALA A 40 -8.46 -5.80 -4.46
N ILE A 41 -8.12 -4.61 -4.01
CA ILE A 41 -7.41 -4.35 -2.74
C ILE A 41 -8.40 -3.68 -1.78
N ASP A 42 -8.99 -4.45 -0.87
CA ASP A 42 -9.98 -3.94 0.07
C ASP A 42 -9.41 -3.85 1.49
N VAL A 43 -9.02 -2.63 1.90
CA VAL A 43 -8.49 -2.34 3.23
C VAL A 43 -9.55 -2.42 4.33
N ARG A 44 -10.83 -2.47 3.97
CA ARG A 44 -11.92 -2.64 4.93
C ARG A 44 -12.22 -4.10 5.27
N PHE A 45 -11.72 -5.03 4.47
CA PHE A 45 -11.79 -6.44 4.81
C PHE A 45 -10.87 -6.73 5.99
N ASN A 46 -11.43 -7.20 7.08
CA ASN A 46 -10.67 -7.48 8.30
C ASN A 46 -10.04 -8.87 8.22
N ILE A 47 -8.80 -8.94 7.78
CA ILE A 47 -8.04 -10.18 7.77
C ILE A 47 -7.80 -10.68 9.20
N ARG A 48 -7.54 -11.98 9.32
CA ARG A 48 -7.02 -12.56 10.56
C ARG A 48 -5.49 -12.58 10.48
N PRO A 49 -4.78 -11.71 11.21
CA PRO A 49 -3.32 -11.56 11.07
C PRO A 49 -2.56 -12.88 11.23
N LYS A 50 -3.04 -13.76 12.12
CA LYS A 50 -2.44 -15.08 12.32
C LYS A 50 -2.50 -15.93 11.03
N ASP A 51 -3.65 -16.02 10.38
CA ASP A 51 -3.81 -16.80 9.15
C ASP A 51 -3.01 -16.17 8.01
N TRP A 52 -3.07 -14.86 7.89
CA TRP A 52 -2.36 -14.14 6.86
C TRP A 52 -0.83 -14.28 6.96
N PHE A 53 -0.28 -14.16 8.17
CA PHE A 53 1.16 -14.17 8.40
C PHE A 53 1.74 -15.59 8.53
N LEU A 54 1.05 -16.51 9.21
CA LEU A 54 1.61 -17.83 9.54
C LEU A 54 1.28 -18.93 8.54
N ASN A 55 0.13 -18.85 7.84
CA ASN A 55 -0.26 -19.90 6.92
C ASN A 55 0.62 -19.91 5.68
N GLY A 56 0.76 -21.07 5.07
CA GLY A 56 1.64 -21.29 3.94
C GLY A 56 1.03 -21.00 2.57
N PRO A 57 1.76 -21.34 1.50
CA PRO A 57 1.38 -20.99 0.11
C PRO A 57 0.18 -21.77 -0.43
N THR A 58 -0.41 -22.68 0.33
CA THR A 58 -1.62 -23.42 -0.06
C THR A 58 -2.90 -22.85 0.54
N ASP A 59 -2.81 -21.85 1.40
CA ASP A 59 -3.97 -21.20 2.02
C ASP A 59 -4.22 -19.84 1.39
N THR A 60 -5.40 -19.65 0.77
CA THR A 60 -5.78 -18.41 0.08
C THR A 60 -5.84 -17.17 1.00
N ARG A 61 -5.96 -17.38 2.31
CA ARG A 61 -5.96 -16.30 3.31
C ARG A 61 -4.56 -15.82 3.67
N SER A 62 -3.54 -16.57 3.27
CA SER A 62 -2.16 -16.24 3.57
C SER A 62 -1.61 -15.10 2.69
N SER A 63 -0.59 -14.43 3.18
CA SER A 63 0.10 -13.37 2.44
C SER A 63 0.68 -13.83 1.10
N TRP A 64 0.96 -15.11 0.95
CA TRP A 64 1.52 -15.71 -0.26
C TRP A 64 0.63 -15.55 -1.50
N TYR A 65 -0.69 -15.48 -1.31
CA TYR A 65 -1.62 -15.33 -2.43
C TYR A 65 -1.63 -13.92 -3.03
N LEU A 66 -1.21 -12.90 -2.27
CA LEU A 66 -1.29 -11.50 -2.68
C LEU A 66 -2.72 -11.10 -3.11
N GLU A 67 -3.71 -11.63 -2.41
CA GLU A 67 -5.12 -11.31 -2.59
C GLU A 67 -5.62 -10.42 -1.45
N ASP A 68 -5.40 -10.84 -0.20
CA ASP A 68 -5.76 -10.05 0.97
C ASP A 68 -4.63 -9.09 1.35
N VAL A 69 -5.01 -7.87 1.68
CA VAL A 69 -4.09 -6.81 2.07
C VAL A 69 -4.06 -6.65 3.59
N ALA A 70 -2.87 -6.53 4.18
CA ALA A 70 -2.70 -6.17 5.58
C ALA A 70 -2.53 -4.66 5.72
N THR A 71 -3.19 -4.08 6.72
CA THR A 71 -3.00 -2.67 7.08
C THR A 71 -1.95 -2.50 8.17
N GLU A 72 -1.58 -1.26 8.48
CA GLU A 72 -0.67 -0.93 9.57
C GLU A 72 -1.09 -1.52 10.92
N PHE A 73 -2.39 -1.72 11.13
CA PHE A 73 -2.90 -2.36 12.35
C PHE A 73 -2.65 -3.85 12.39
N HIS A 74 -2.70 -4.53 11.24
CA HIS A 74 -2.51 -5.97 11.15
C HIS A 74 -1.05 -6.39 11.28
N ILE A 75 -0.12 -5.55 10.80
CA ILE A 75 1.31 -5.90 10.73
C ILE A 75 2.17 -5.23 11.80
N GLN A 76 1.59 -4.66 12.83
CA GLN A 76 2.37 -4.16 13.97
C GLN A 76 3.19 -5.28 14.60
N GLY A 77 4.51 -5.05 14.71
CA GLY A 77 5.44 -6.03 15.25
C GLY A 77 5.77 -7.21 14.31
N LEU A 78 5.26 -7.21 13.09
CA LEU A 78 5.56 -8.22 12.07
C LEU A 78 6.49 -7.63 11.00
N GLU A 79 7.35 -8.47 10.47
CA GLU A 79 8.23 -8.15 9.34
C GLU A 79 8.08 -9.22 8.26
N LEU A 80 8.19 -8.80 7.02
CA LEU A 80 8.21 -9.65 5.83
C LEU A 80 9.57 -9.54 5.14
N ASP A 81 9.98 -10.56 4.44
CA ASP A 81 11.20 -10.47 3.64
C ASP A 81 10.99 -9.54 2.45
N TRP A 82 9.86 -9.66 1.78
CA TRP A 82 9.50 -8.83 0.63
C TRP A 82 8.12 -8.21 0.81
N VAL A 83 7.98 -6.93 0.50
CA VAL A 83 6.71 -6.19 0.67
C VAL A 83 6.25 -5.60 -0.65
N LEU A 84 4.99 -5.86 -1.00
CA LEU A 84 4.26 -5.08 -1.99
C LEU A 84 3.48 -3.99 -1.24
N MET A 85 4.02 -2.79 -1.24
CA MET A 85 3.34 -1.62 -0.69
C MET A 85 2.39 -1.04 -1.73
N THR A 86 1.11 -0.93 -1.41
CA THR A 86 0.11 -0.34 -2.29
C THR A 86 -0.31 1.02 -1.74
N TRP A 87 -0.12 2.06 -2.55
CA TRP A 87 -0.27 3.46 -2.16
C TRP A 87 -1.57 4.05 -2.71
N ASP A 88 -2.29 4.80 -1.91
CA ASP A 88 -3.52 5.49 -2.35
C ASP A 88 -3.43 7.01 -2.11
N ALA A 89 -4.47 7.72 -2.51
CA ALA A 89 -4.54 9.18 -2.44
C ALA A 89 -4.82 9.74 -1.03
N ASP A 90 -4.89 8.90 0.00
CA ASP A 90 -4.99 9.33 1.39
C ASP A 90 -3.71 10.06 1.86
N LEU A 91 -2.54 9.69 1.36
CA LEU A 91 -1.30 10.43 1.52
C LEU A 91 -0.76 10.81 0.14
N GLN A 92 -0.86 12.08 -0.20
CA GLN A 92 -0.54 12.62 -1.52
C GLN A 92 0.57 13.66 -1.43
N TYR A 93 1.57 13.56 -2.28
CA TYR A 93 2.58 14.59 -2.42
C TYR A 93 2.09 15.75 -3.29
N SER A 94 2.52 16.96 -2.97
CA SER A 94 2.29 18.16 -3.77
C SER A 94 3.49 19.10 -3.66
N ARG A 95 3.53 20.14 -4.50
CA ARG A 95 4.58 21.16 -4.44
C ARG A 95 4.71 21.86 -3.07
N SER A 96 3.62 21.90 -2.30
CA SER A 96 3.61 22.47 -0.93
C SER A 96 3.87 21.42 0.16
N GLY A 97 4.23 20.20 -0.21
CA GLY A 97 4.49 19.09 0.71
C GLY A 97 3.38 18.04 0.71
N TRP A 98 3.36 17.21 1.74
CA TRP A 98 2.39 16.14 1.87
C TRP A 98 0.99 16.66 2.17
N LYS A 99 -0.01 16.10 1.50
CA LYS A 99 -1.44 16.30 1.75
C LYS A 99 -2.03 15.04 2.38
N TYR A 100 -2.86 15.26 3.39
CA TYR A 100 -3.48 14.21 4.18
C TYR A 100 -4.98 14.22 3.90
N ARG A 101 -5.50 13.10 3.43
CA ARG A 101 -6.91 12.98 3.03
C ARG A 101 -7.56 11.74 3.63
N LYS A 102 -8.86 11.82 3.83
CA LYS A 102 -9.70 10.72 4.25
C LYS A 102 -10.83 10.55 3.24
N PHE A 103 -11.02 9.33 2.76
CA PHE A 103 -12.16 9.02 1.91
C PHE A 103 -13.41 8.82 2.77
N ARG A 104 -14.44 9.61 2.54
CA ARG A 104 -15.67 9.54 3.30
C ARG A 104 -16.86 9.61 2.36
N ALA A 105 -17.79 8.66 2.52
CA ALA A 105 -18.91 8.49 1.61
C ALA A 105 -18.43 8.30 0.17
N SER A 106 -18.40 9.33 -0.64
CA SER A 106 -18.08 9.28 -2.07
C SER A 106 -16.95 10.21 -2.50
N LYS A 107 -16.21 10.81 -1.55
CA LYS A 107 -15.17 11.79 -1.88
C LYS A 107 -14.02 11.80 -0.89
N TRP A 108 -12.87 12.28 -1.36
CA TRP A 108 -11.74 12.61 -0.52
C TRP A 108 -11.98 13.93 0.22
N MET A 109 -11.69 13.93 1.52
CA MET A 109 -11.78 15.10 2.39
C MET A 109 -10.42 15.38 3.01
N GLN A 110 -10.06 16.65 3.12
CA GLN A 110 -8.83 17.07 3.77
C GLN A 110 -8.88 16.74 5.27
N VAL A 111 -7.83 16.14 5.78
CA VAL A 111 -7.62 15.92 7.21
C VAL A 111 -6.96 17.18 7.78
N LYS A 112 -7.69 17.93 8.59
CA LYS A 112 -7.23 19.21 9.19
C LYS A 112 -6.58 19.05 10.55
N ASN A 113 -6.96 18.01 11.30
CA ASN A 113 -6.42 17.76 12.64
C ASN A 113 -4.99 17.23 12.55
N GLU A 114 -4.04 17.93 13.19
CA GLU A 114 -2.60 17.59 13.13
C GLU A 114 -2.27 16.21 13.71
N GLU A 115 -2.97 15.79 14.75
CA GLU A 115 -2.76 14.48 15.35
C GLU A 115 -3.16 13.37 14.37
N ARG A 116 -4.29 13.54 13.67
CA ARG A 116 -4.73 12.60 12.63
C ARG A 116 -3.80 12.59 11.42
N GLN A 117 -3.23 13.73 11.05
CA GLN A 117 -2.20 13.82 10.02
C GLN A 117 -0.96 13.01 10.42
N ARG A 118 -0.53 13.12 11.68
CA ARG A 118 0.59 12.33 12.21
C ARG A 118 0.31 10.84 12.21
N TYR A 119 -0.90 10.43 12.59
CA TYR A 119 -1.29 9.02 12.52
C TYR A 119 -1.24 8.47 11.09
N LEU A 120 -1.74 9.23 10.12
CA LEU A 120 -1.69 8.83 8.72
C LEU A 120 -0.25 8.72 8.22
N LEU A 121 0.59 9.68 8.52
CA LEU A 121 2.01 9.64 8.16
C LEU A 121 2.73 8.46 8.82
N ASN A 122 2.42 8.19 10.08
CA ASN A 122 3.00 7.06 10.81
C ASN A 122 2.52 5.72 10.25
N ALA A 123 1.28 5.61 9.78
CA ALA A 123 0.80 4.43 9.09
C ALA A 123 1.69 4.09 7.89
N TYR A 124 1.96 5.06 7.03
CA TYR A 124 2.87 4.89 5.89
C TYR A 124 4.30 4.55 6.33
N ARG A 125 4.82 5.20 7.36
CA ARG A 125 6.15 4.87 7.92
C ARG A 125 6.23 3.42 8.40
N VAL A 126 5.21 2.96 9.12
CA VAL A 126 5.13 1.56 9.56
C VAL A 126 5.18 0.62 8.36
N LEU A 127 4.37 0.87 7.35
CA LEU A 127 4.31 0.03 6.15
C LEU A 127 5.63 0.02 5.37
N LEU A 128 6.26 1.18 5.21
CA LEU A 128 7.52 1.34 4.48
C LEU A 128 8.74 0.73 5.22
N THR A 129 8.58 0.36 6.48
CA THR A 129 9.66 -0.26 7.28
C THR A 129 9.45 -1.75 7.54
N ARG A 130 8.47 -2.38 6.90
CA ARG A 130 8.16 -3.81 7.16
C ARG A 130 8.97 -4.78 6.32
N ALA A 131 9.66 -4.32 5.28
CA ALA A 131 10.47 -5.18 4.41
C ALA A 131 11.88 -5.38 4.98
N ARG A 132 12.32 -6.62 5.08
CA ARG A 132 13.68 -6.97 5.51
C ARG A 132 14.67 -6.99 4.35
N GLN A 133 14.24 -7.42 3.16
CA GLN A 133 15.11 -7.58 1.99
C GLN A 133 14.79 -6.59 0.88
N GLY A 134 13.51 -6.35 0.61
CA GLY A 134 13.16 -5.41 -0.44
C GLY A 134 11.66 -5.15 -0.55
N MET A 135 11.35 -4.15 -1.36
CA MET A 135 10.00 -3.64 -1.49
C MET A 135 9.73 -3.21 -2.93
N ILE A 136 8.50 -3.43 -3.37
CA ILE A 136 7.98 -2.77 -4.56
C ILE A 136 6.76 -1.93 -4.17
N ILE A 137 6.77 -0.68 -4.59
CA ILE A 137 5.69 0.27 -4.31
C ILE A 137 4.83 0.39 -5.55
N PHE A 138 3.56 0.04 -5.42
CA PHE A 138 2.54 0.23 -6.45
C PHE A 138 1.78 1.52 -6.19
N ILE A 139 1.77 2.43 -7.16
CA ILE A 139 0.96 3.65 -7.16
C ILE A 139 0.08 3.63 -8.41
N PRO A 140 -1.26 3.66 -8.28
CA PRO A 140 -2.16 3.61 -9.45
C PRO A 140 -1.89 4.71 -10.47
N GLU A 141 -2.15 4.41 -11.74
CA GLU A 141 -2.17 5.44 -12.79
C GLU A 141 -3.38 6.38 -12.66
N GLY A 142 -4.39 5.93 -11.95
CA GLY A 142 -5.66 6.60 -11.88
C GLY A 142 -6.57 6.27 -13.07
N ASP A 143 -7.78 6.83 -13.02
CA ASP A 143 -8.82 6.65 -14.03
C ASP A 143 -9.51 7.98 -14.27
N SER A 144 -9.42 8.51 -15.48
CA SER A 144 -10.04 9.79 -15.84
C SER A 144 -11.58 9.76 -15.80
N ALA A 145 -12.17 8.58 -15.84
CA ALA A 145 -13.62 8.39 -15.73
C ALA A 145 -14.13 8.34 -14.28
N ASP A 146 -13.22 8.23 -13.29
CA ASP A 146 -13.55 8.18 -11.87
C ASP A 146 -12.91 9.35 -11.12
N PRO A 147 -13.69 10.38 -10.72
CA PRO A 147 -13.18 11.54 -10.01
C PRO A 147 -12.49 11.20 -8.66
N THR A 148 -12.83 10.06 -8.06
CA THR A 148 -12.23 9.61 -6.81
C THR A 148 -10.86 8.93 -7.01
N ARG A 149 -10.47 8.72 -8.25
CA ARG A 149 -9.21 8.08 -8.65
C ARG A 149 -8.57 8.79 -9.85
N SER A 150 -8.75 10.09 -9.98
CA SER A 150 -8.16 10.84 -11.09
C SER A 150 -6.63 10.80 -11.04
N LYS A 151 -5.99 10.97 -12.20
CA LYS A 151 -4.53 10.92 -12.34
C LYS A 151 -3.82 11.92 -11.45
N GLU A 152 -4.39 13.09 -11.28
CA GLU A 152 -3.85 14.17 -10.45
C GLU A 152 -3.71 13.80 -8.97
N LEU A 153 -4.45 12.77 -8.53
CA LEU A 153 -4.33 12.26 -7.17
C LEU A 153 -3.09 11.37 -6.96
N TYR A 154 -2.52 10.82 -8.01
CA TYR A 154 -1.44 9.83 -7.94
C TYR A 154 -0.13 10.30 -8.58
N ASP A 155 -0.20 10.97 -9.72
CA ASP A 155 0.98 11.36 -10.51
C ASP A 155 2.01 12.15 -9.70
N PRO A 156 1.65 13.18 -8.92
CA PRO A 156 2.65 13.96 -8.18
C PRO A 156 3.41 13.12 -7.14
N THR A 157 2.75 12.15 -6.52
CA THR A 157 3.39 11.24 -5.56
C THR A 157 4.36 10.30 -6.27
N PHE A 158 3.94 9.72 -7.38
CA PHE A 158 4.79 8.85 -8.19
C PHE A 158 6.04 9.58 -8.70
N GLU A 159 5.88 10.74 -9.29
CA GLU A 159 6.97 11.59 -9.78
C GLU A 159 7.94 11.97 -8.66
N PHE A 160 7.41 12.37 -7.49
CA PHE A 160 8.25 12.68 -6.33
C PHE A 160 9.08 11.48 -5.90
N LEU A 161 8.47 10.30 -5.74
CA LEU A 161 9.20 9.11 -5.32
C LEU A 161 10.26 8.67 -6.33
N GLN A 162 10.04 8.90 -7.63
CA GLN A 162 11.06 8.66 -8.65
C GLN A 162 12.31 9.52 -8.48
N THR A 163 12.20 10.71 -7.88
CA THR A 163 13.35 11.59 -7.66
C THR A 163 14.25 11.16 -6.50
N LEU A 164 13.82 10.19 -5.71
CA LEU A 164 14.51 9.79 -4.48
C LEU A 164 15.61 8.73 -4.69
N ASP A 165 15.92 8.35 -5.91
CA ASP A 165 16.93 7.31 -6.23
C ASP A 165 16.76 6.01 -5.41
N ILE A 166 15.50 5.55 -5.26
CA ILE A 166 15.13 4.36 -4.47
C ILE A 166 14.98 3.13 -5.36
#